data_36e3cbd94e2e2fcc1dfa40983004e4b4
#
_entry.id   36e3cbd94e2e2fcc1dfa40983004e4b4
#
_cell.length_a   1.000
_cell.length_b   1.000
_cell.length_c   1.000
_cell.angle_alpha   90.00
_cell.angle_beta   90.00
_cell.angle_gamma   90.00
#
_symmetry.space_group_name_H-M   'P 1'
#
loop_
_entity.id
_entity.type
_entity.pdbx_description
1 polymer ?
#
loop_
_entity_poly.entity_id
_entity_poly.type
_entity_poly.pdbx_seq_one_letter_code
_entity_poly.pdbx_strand_id
1 'polypeptide(L)'
;MPKNEGNVYQRLASARARFKNAKIQKGGKNAFQGYTYFELSDILNALTDIDVEVGLVTSEIITNDEAKLIVINTDKPEERIEFSVPMSTAQLKGCHPVQNLGAAITYVRRYLYQNAFSIAEPDQLDSGKQQKEEKPVDKSNLCERTQFLVRQKKFVDAVLAKNGWESVLKSFDQSYTHPEKVREEDWNKVWKKLECN
;
A
#
# COMPACT_ATOMS: atom_id res chain seq x y z
N MET A 1 21.91 -33.78 10.78
CA MET A 1 20.73 -33.53 9.95
C MET A 1 20.81 -34.47 8.76
N PRO A 2 19.71 -35.14 8.36
CA PRO A 2 19.74 -35.95 7.16
C PRO A 2 20.11 -35.06 5.98
N LYS A 3 21.09 -35.47 5.17
CA LYS A 3 21.43 -34.80 3.91
C LYS A 3 20.19 -34.77 3.04
N ASN A 4 19.67 -33.56 2.74
CA ASN A 4 18.60 -33.40 1.78
C ASN A 4 19.20 -33.67 0.38
N GLU A 5 19.09 -34.92 -0.07
CA GLU A 5 19.52 -35.34 -1.41
C GLU A 5 18.54 -34.75 -2.43
N GLY A 6 18.86 -33.59 -2.98
CA GLY A 6 18.05 -32.98 -4.00
C GLY A 6 18.73 -31.76 -4.60
N ASN A 7 18.45 -31.49 -5.88
CA ASN A 7 18.88 -30.26 -6.54
C ASN A 7 18.04 -29.04 -6.03
N VAL A 8 18.45 -27.84 -6.40
CA VAL A 8 17.79 -26.60 -5.96
C VAL A 8 16.29 -26.59 -6.29
N TYR A 9 15.84 -27.17 -7.41
CA TYR A 9 14.42 -27.21 -7.80
C TYR A 9 13.60 -28.12 -6.88
N GLN A 10 14.15 -29.29 -6.51
CA GLN A 10 13.51 -30.24 -5.61
C GLN A 10 13.40 -29.66 -4.20
N ARG A 11 14.44 -28.98 -3.73
CA ARG A 11 14.46 -28.31 -2.44
C ARG A 11 13.47 -27.15 -2.41
N LEU A 12 13.41 -26.33 -3.45
CA LEU A 12 12.41 -25.26 -3.56
C LEU A 12 10.99 -25.80 -3.58
N ALA A 13 10.73 -26.89 -4.32
CA ALA A 13 9.43 -27.57 -4.31
C ALA A 13 9.05 -28.07 -2.89
N SER A 14 10.02 -28.62 -2.17
CA SER A 14 9.84 -29.03 -0.76
C SER A 14 9.53 -27.85 0.16
N ALA A 15 10.27 -26.74 0.00
CA ALA A 15 10.04 -25.51 0.77
C ALA A 15 8.62 -24.95 0.53
N ARG A 16 8.18 -24.89 -0.73
CA ARG A 16 6.81 -24.49 -1.09
C ARG A 16 5.75 -25.35 -0.43
N ALA A 17 5.93 -26.67 -0.47
CA ALA A 17 5.01 -27.62 0.16
C ALA A 17 4.95 -27.44 1.70
N ARG A 18 6.10 -27.22 2.34
CA ARG A 18 6.19 -26.98 3.79
C ARG A 18 5.53 -25.67 4.17
N PHE A 19 5.79 -24.58 3.44
CA PHE A 19 5.15 -23.29 3.68
C PHE A 19 3.61 -23.39 3.56
N LYS A 20 3.12 -24.05 2.51
CA LYS A 20 1.69 -24.27 2.31
C LYS A 20 1.03 -25.03 3.47
N ASN A 21 1.74 -26.00 4.05
CA ASN A 21 1.24 -26.83 5.15
C ASN A 21 1.46 -26.21 6.52
N ALA A 22 2.32 -25.21 6.63
CA ALA A 22 2.54 -24.48 7.87
C ALA A 22 1.33 -23.62 8.21
N LYS A 23 0.89 -23.65 9.45
CA LYS A 23 -0.23 -22.83 9.96
C LYS A 23 0.27 -21.43 10.32
N ILE A 24 0.73 -20.67 9.32
CA ILE A 24 1.26 -19.33 9.51
C ILE A 24 0.09 -18.35 9.67
N GLN A 25 0.12 -17.55 10.73
CA GLN A 25 -0.87 -16.50 10.93
C GLN A 25 -0.56 -15.31 10.05
N LYS A 26 -1.61 -14.72 9.45
CA LYS A 26 -1.52 -13.49 8.66
C LYS A 26 -1.58 -12.30 9.60
N GLY A 27 -0.45 -11.59 9.77
CA GLY A 27 -0.32 -10.41 10.63
C GLY A 27 -0.96 -9.16 10.02
N GLY A 28 -0.94 -9.03 8.69
CA GLY A 28 -1.50 -7.89 7.98
C GLY A 28 -3.02 -7.92 7.88
N LYS A 29 -3.65 -6.75 8.05
CA LYS A 29 -5.09 -6.57 7.89
C LYS A 29 -5.39 -5.34 7.04
N ASN A 30 -6.06 -5.55 5.92
CA ASN A 30 -6.62 -4.46 5.15
C ASN A 30 -8.04 -4.16 5.67
N ALA A 31 -8.15 -3.14 6.55
CA ALA A 31 -9.41 -2.76 7.17
C ALA A 31 -10.44 -2.21 6.16
N PHE A 32 -9.96 -1.62 5.04
CA PHE A 32 -10.83 -1.06 4.01
C PHE A 32 -11.54 -2.13 3.19
N GLN A 33 -10.84 -3.23 2.91
CA GLN A 33 -11.37 -4.32 2.07
C GLN A 33 -11.76 -5.57 2.86
N GLY A 34 -11.44 -5.61 4.15
CA GLY A 34 -11.87 -6.66 5.07
C GLY A 34 -11.16 -8.02 4.90
N TYR A 35 -9.95 -8.05 4.33
CA TYR A 35 -9.14 -9.27 4.23
C TYR A 35 -7.83 -9.18 5.02
N THR A 36 -7.28 -10.35 5.34
CA THR A 36 -5.95 -10.48 5.96
C THR A 36 -4.93 -10.95 4.93
N TYR A 37 -3.69 -10.49 5.09
CA TYR A 37 -2.57 -10.86 4.21
C TYR A 37 -1.31 -11.15 5.03
N PHE A 38 -0.35 -11.85 4.42
CA PHE A 38 0.96 -12.05 5.03
C PHE A 38 1.79 -10.78 4.95
N GLU A 39 2.25 -10.28 6.08
CA GLU A 39 3.32 -9.29 6.10
C GLU A 39 4.65 -9.93 5.72
N LEU A 40 5.61 -9.12 5.31
CA LEU A 40 6.95 -9.62 4.97
C LEU A 40 7.58 -10.40 6.14
N SER A 41 7.36 -9.93 7.38
CA SER A 41 7.83 -10.61 8.60
C SER A 41 7.25 -12.00 8.78
N ASP A 42 5.96 -12.20 8.47
CA ASP A 42 5.30 -13.51 8.60
C ASP A 42 5.93 -14.52 7.62
N ILE A 43 6.20 -14.07 6.40
CA ILE A 43 6.82 -14.88 5.36
C ILE A 43 8.26 -15.22 5.73
N LEU A 44 9.08 -14.22 6.10
CA LEU A 44 10.51 -14.42 6.38
C LEU A 44 10.74 -15.30 7.60
N ASN A 45 9.98 -15.11 8.69
CA ASN A 45 10.09 -15.93 9.87
C ASN A 45 9.83 -17.40 9.57
N ALA A 46 8.76 -17.70 8.81
CA ALA A 46 8.44 -19.07 8.44
C ALA A 46 9.46 -19.68 7.48
N LEU A 47 9.91 -18.90 6.49
CA LEU A 47 10.88 -19.40 5.50
C LEU A 47 12.26 -19.62 6.08
N THR A 48 12.69 -18.84 7.07
CA THR A 48 13.99 -19.04 7.73
C THR A 48 14.13 -20.46 8.28
N ASP A 49 13.13 -20.96 8.97
CA ASP A 49 13.15 -22.32 9.52
C ASP A 49 13.06 -23.36 8.39
N ILE A 50 12.19 -23.15 7.42
CA ILE A 50 11.99 -24.05 6.28
C ILE A 50 13.26 -24.15 5.43
N ASP A 51 13.91 -23.03 5.13
CA ASP A 51 15.13 -22.97 4.31
C ASP A 51 16.28 -23.78 4.97
N VAL A 52 16.45 -23.64 6.29
CA VAL A 52 17.40 -24.46 7.04
C VAL A 52 17.09 -25.96 6.93
N GLU A 53 15.82 -26.31 7.07
CA GLU A 53 15.40 -27.72 7.00
C GLU A 53 15.59 -28.34 5.62
N VAL A 54 15.36 -27.59 4.54
CA VAL A 54 15.50 -28.10 3.17
C VAL A 54 16.89 -27.87 2.55
N GLY A 55 17.76 -27.16 3.24
CA GLY A 55 19.12 -26.85 2.77
C GLY A 55 19.12 -25.80 1.66
N LEU A 56 18.32 -24.75 1.81
CA LEU A 56 18.34 -23.57 0.97
C LEU A 56 18.85 -22.34 1.74
N VAL A 57 19.26 -21.34 1.00
CA VAL A 57 19.46 -19.98 1.49
C VAL A 57 18.99 -18.99 0.43
N THR A 58 18.42 -17.89 0.88
CA THR A 58 17.98 -16.82 0.00
C THR A 58 18.87 -15.59 0.13
N SER A 59 19.13 -14.91 -0.99
CA SER A 59 19.88 -13.66 -1.05
C SER A 59 19.12 -12.65 -1.93
N GLU A 60 19.14 -11.38 -1.55
CA GLU A 60 18.43 -10.32 -2.25
C GLU A 60 19.41 -9.32 -2.86
N ILE A 61 19.11 -8.87 -4.08
CA ILE A 61 19.80 -7.76 -4.75
C ILE A 61 18.74 -6.76 -5.16
N ILE A 62 18.86 -5.53 -4.66
CA ILE A 62 17.89 -4.45 -4.95
C ILE A 62 18.65 -3.29 -5.60
N THR A 63 18.21 -2.93 -6.80
CA THR A 63 18.70 -1.81 -7.60
C THR A 63 17.59 -0.79 -7.83
N ASN A 64 17.88 0.29 -8.55
CA ASN A 64 16.86 1.29 -8.90
C ASN A 64 15.82 0.75 -9.91
N ASP A 65 16.20 -0.23 -10.73
CA ASP A 65 15.38 -0.71 -11.84
C ASP A 65 14.67 -2.03 -11.53
N GLU A 66 15.33 -2.89 -10.76
CA GLU A 66 14.81 -4.21 -10.42
C GLU A 66 15.24 -4.68 -9.02
N ALA A 67 14.45 -5.58 -8.46
CA ALA A 67 14.82 -6.35 -7.30
C ALA A 67 14.85 -7.83 -7.65
N LYS A 68 15.88 -8.54 -7.17
CA LYS A 68 16.10 -9.97 -7.38
C LYS A 68 16.13 -10.72 -6.07
N LEU A 69 15.58 -11.93 -6.10
CA LEU A 69 15.75 -12.94 -5.06
C LEU A 69 16.45 -14.15 -5.68
N ILE A 70 17.56 -14.55 -5.07
CA ILE A 70 18.35 -15.70 -5.50
C ILE A 70 18.14 -16.79 -4.45
N VAL A 71 17.60 -17.92 -4.86
CA VAL A 71 17.46 -19.13 -4.04
C VAL A 71 18.61 -20.05 -4.36
N ILE A 72 19.41 -20.40 -3.36
CA ILE A 72 20.69 -21.11 -3.50
C ILE A 72 20.64 -22.43 -2.73
N ASN A 73 21.12 -23.51 -3.34
CA ASN A 73 21.35 -24.77 -2.66
C ASN A 73 22.61 -24.67 -1.76
N THR A 74 22.44 -24.86 -0.45
CA THR A 74 23.55 -24.71 0.52
C THR A 74 24.67 -25.73 0.34
N ASP A 75 24.37 -26.93 -0.18
CA ASP A 75 25.37 -27.96 -0.42
C ASP A 75 26.08 -27.81 -1.77
N LYS A 76 25.44 -27.09 -2.72
CA LYS A 76 25.93 -26.83 -4.08
C LYS A 76 25.60 -25.39 -4.46
N PRO A 77 26.40 -24.40 -4.07
CA PRO A 77 26.09 -22.98 -4.28
C PRO A 77 26.00 -22.55 -5.75
N GLU A 78 26.54 -23.35 -6.68
CA GLU A 78 26.38 -23.18 -8.13
C GLU A 78 24.95 -23.44 -8.62
N GLU A 79 24.18 -24.28 -7.90
CA GLU A 79 22.76 -24.51 -8.15
C GLU A 79 21.93 -23.40 -7.55
N ARG A 80 21.45 -22.50 -8.37
CA ARG A 80 20.64 -21.36 -7.95
C ARG A 80 19.50 -21.05 -8.93
N ILE A 81 18.46 -20.42 -8.41
CA ILE A 81 17.30 -19.95 -9.18
C ILE A 81 17.14 -18.45 -8.87
N GLU A 82 16.97 -17.64 -9.91
CA GLU A 82 16.76 -16.20 -9.77
C GLU A 82 15.29 -15.85 -10.09
N PHE A 83 14.71 -15.02 -9.23
CA PHE A 83 13.41 -14.40 -9.42
C PHE A 83 13.61 -12.90 -9.44
N SER A 84 12.94 -12.19 -10.33
CA SER A 84 13.02 -10.73 -10.39
C SER A 84 11.65 -10.07 -10.51
N VAL A 85 11.57 -8.86 -10.02
CA VAL A 85 10.44 -7.95 -10.20
C VAL A 85 10.96 -6.55 -10.49
N PRO A 86 10.27 -5.76 -11.32
CA PRO A 86 10.67 -4.38 -11.56
C PRO A 86 10.50 -3.55 -10.30
N MET A 87 11.43 -2.61 -10.06
CA MET A 87 11.27 -1.61 -9.00
C MET A 87 10.25 -0.56 -9.42
N SER A 88 9.48 -0.09 -8.46
CA SER A 88 8.56 1.03 -8.60
C SER A 88 8.78 2.02 -7.47
N THR A 89 8.56 3.30 -7.74
CA THR A 89 8.65 4.35 -6.73
C THR A 89 7.35 4.42 -5.94
N ALA A 90 7.45 4.37 -4.61
CA ALA A 90 6.32 4.70 -3.75
C ALA A 90 6.25 6.22 -3.55
N GLN A 91 5.04 6.78 -3.63
CA GLN A 91 4.77 8.18 -3.32
C GLN A 91 3.74 8.25 -2.19
N LEU A 92 4.22 8.15 -0.96
CA LEU A 92 3.38 8.32 0.22
C LEU A 92 3.27 9.81 0.55
N LYS A 93 2.05 10.33 0.63
CA LYS A 93 1.81 11.74 0.96
C LYS A 93 2.32 12.06 2.36
N GLY A 94 3.15 13.10 2.44
CA GLY A 94 3.68 13.59 3.74
C GLY A 94 4.85 12.79 4.31
N CYS A 95 5.41 11.84 3.57
CA CYS A 95 6.55 11.05 4.00
C CYS A 95 7.88 11.58 3.44
N HIS A 96 8.95 11.44 4.21
CA HIS A 96 10.30 11.77 3.77
C HIS A 96 10.75 10.78 2.66
N PRO A 97 11.59 11.20 1.66
CA PRO A 97 12.07 10.32 0.58
C PRO A 97 12.65 8.97 1.05
N VAL A 98 13.38 8.95 2.16
CA VAL A 98 13.93 7.71 2.75
C VAL A 98 12.83 6.77 3.25
N GLN A 99 11.73 7.30 3.77
CA GLN A 99 10.58 6.49 4.19
C GLN A 99 9.86 5.90 2.97
N ASN A 100 9.74 6.65 1.89
CA ASN A 100 9.18 6.16 0.62
C ASN A 100 10.02 5.02 0.05
N LEU A 101 11.37 5.16 0.09
CA LEU A 101 12.28 4.11 -0.35
C LEU A 101 12.11 2.84 0.51
N GLY A 102 12.09 2.98 1.84
CA GLY A 102 11.88 1.85 2.76
C GLY A 102 10.54 1.14 2.52
N ALA A 103 9.47 1.89 2.29
CA ALA A 103 8.17 1.33 1.95
C ALA A 103 8.19 0.58 0.61
N ALA A 104 8.81 1.15 -0.44
CA ALA A 104 8.96 0.51 -1.74
C ALA A 104 9.73 -0.80 -1.63
N ILE A 105 10.87 -0.80 -0.94
CA ILE A 105 11.70 -1.99 -0.72
C ILE A 105 10.91 -3.07 0.02
N THR A 106 10.24 -2.74 1.11
CA THR A 106 9.45 -3.71 1.88
C THR A 106 8.33 -4.33 1.04
N TYR A 107 7.67 -3.52 0.23
CA TYR A 107 6.60 -3.96 -0.65
C TYR A 107 7.12 -4.92 -1.73
N VAL A 108 8.19 -4.55 -2.43
CA VAL A 108 8.80 -5.35 -3.49
C VAL A 108 9.37 -6.66 -2.95
N ARG A 109 10.04 -6.65 -1.79
CA ARG A 109 10.53 -7.87 -1.12
C ARG A 109 9.40 -8.87 -0.88
N ARG A 110 8.26 -8.42 -0.37
CA ARG A 110 7.11 -9.30 -0.15
C ARG A 110 6.69 -10.02 -1.44
N TYR A 111 6.58 -9.31 -2.56
CA TYR A 111 6.23 -9.91 -3.85
C TYR A 111 7.29 -10.86 -4.39
N LEU A 112 8.57 -10.57 -4.18
CA LEU A 112 9.66 -11.48 -4.54
C LEU A 112 9.52 -12.84 -3.84
N TYR A 113 9.31 -12.81 -2.52
CA TYR A 113 9.12 -14.05 -1.75
C TYR A 113 7.82 -14.76 -2.11
N GLN A 114 6.73 -14.04 -2.29
CA GLN A 114 5.46 -14.63 -2.73
C GLN A 114 5.62 -15.35 -4.07
N ASN A 115 6.28 -14.72 -5.03
CA ASN A 115 6.55 -15.32 -6.34
C ASN A 115 7.48 -16.53 -6.22
N ALA A 116 8.63 -16.40 -5.56
CA ALA A 116 9.61 -17.48 -5.42
C ALA A 116 9.03 -18.71 -4.71
N PHE A 117 8.25 -18.51 -3.65
CA PHE A 117 7.70 -19.59 -2.84
C PHE A 117 6.24 -19.95 -3.21
N SER A 118 5.71 -19.39 -4.29
CA SER A 118 4.34 -19.65 -4.79
C SER A 118 3.26 -19.40 -3.71
N ILE A 119 3.43 -18.33 -2.95
CA ILE A 119 2.48 -17.93 -1.91
C ILE A 119 1.35 -17.15 -2.57
N ALA A 120 0.19 -17.79 -2.70
CA ALA A 120 -1.00 -17.14 -3.27
C ALA A 120 -1.76 -16.37 -2.17
N GLU A 121 -2.06 -15.12 -2.46
CA GLU A 121 -2.94 -14.29 -1.64
C GLU A 121 -4.11 -13.78 -2.51
N PRO A 122 -5.32 -13.63 -1.92
CA PRO A 122 -6.42 -13.03 -2.66
C PRO A 122 -6.06 -11.58 -3.01
N ASP A 123 -5.97 -11.28 -4.31
CA ASP A 123 -5.80 -9.93 -4.81
C ASP A 123 -7.17 -9.26 -5.00
N GLN A 124 -7.17 -7.92 -5.05
CA GLN A 124 -8.36 -7.12 -5.33
C GLN A 124 -9.03 -7.51 -6.65
N LEU A 125 -8.22 -7.90 -7.64
CA LEU A 125 -8.69 -8.28 -8.96
C LEU A 125 -9.37 -9.65 -8.99
N ASP A 126 -8.91 -10.59 -8.15
CA ASP A 126 -9.47 -11.95 -8.07
C ASP A 126 -10.78 -12.01 -7.30
N SER A 127 -11.05 -11.03 -6.43
CA SER A 127 -12.24 -11.04 -5.58
C SER A 127 -13.55 -10.73 -6.32
N GLY A 128 -13.49 -10.39 -7.61
CA GLY A 128 -14.68 -10.11 -8.44
C GLY A 128 -15.57 -8.97 -7.93
N LYS A 129 -15.15 -8.34 -6.85
CA LYS A 129 -15.81 -7.13 -6.34
C LYS A 129 -15.33 -5.98 -7.22
N GLN A 130 -16.04 -5.78 -8.34
CA GLN A 130 -16.08 -4.49 -9.02
C GLN A 130 -15.98 -3.40 -7.95
N GLN A 131 -15.18 -2.38 -8.21
CA GLN A 131 -15.19 -1.15 -7.43
C GLN A 131 -16.66 -0.89 -7.06
N LYS A 132 -17.02 -1.19 -5.82
CA LYS A 132 -18.24 -0.61 -5.27
C LYS A 132 -17.95 0.88 -5.37
N GLU A 133 -18.71 1.56 -6.19
CA GLU A 133 -18.88 3.00 -6.10
C GLU A 133 -18.72 3.35 -4.63
N GLU A 134 -17.83 4.29 -4.32
CA GLU A 134 -17.59 4.72 -2.97
C GLU A 134 -18.95 4.89 -2.30
N LYS A 135 -19.31 3.94 -1.45
CA LYS A 135 -20.50 4.14 -0.60
C LYS A 135 -20.19 5.42 0.13
N PRO A 136 -21.08 6.39 0.12
CA PRO A 136 -20.84 7.64 0.82
C PRO A 136 -20.39 7.29 2.23
N VAL A 137 -19.16 7.73 2.56
CA VAL A 137 -18.55 7.48 3.87
C VAL A 137 -19.60 7.84 4.89
N ASP A 138 -19.96 6.89 5.76
CA ASP A 138 -20.91 7.15 6.84
C ASP A 138 -20.33 8.27 7.71
N LYS A 139 -20.89 9.47 7.51
CA LYS A 139 -20.41 10.71 8.14
C LYS A 139 -20.59 10.70 9.66
N SER A 140 -21.33 9.74 10.21
CA SER A 140 -21.63 9.67 11.64
C SER A 140 -20.39 9.33 12.50
N ASN A 141 -19.36 8.70 11.91
CA ASN A 141 -18.15 8.24 12.59
C ASN A 141 -16.90 9.12 12.34
N LEU A 142 -17.03 10.19 11.55
CA LEU A 142 -15.94 11.15 11.35
C LEU A 142 -15.86 12.09 12.55
N CYS A 143 -14.65 12.30 13.11
CA CYS A 143 -14.49 13.32 14.14
C CYS A 143 -14.87 14.70 13.57
N GLU A 144 -15.37 15.60 14.41
CA GLU A 144 -15.88 16.93 14.01
C GLU A 144 -14.88 17.71 13.13
N ARG A 145 -13.58 17.60 13.45
CA ARG A 145 -12.52 18.25 12.68
C ARG A 145 -12.42 17.72 11.24
N THR A 146 -12.56 16.41 11.05
CA THR A 146 -12.54 15.80 9.72
C THR A 146 -13.78 16.18 8.92
N GLN A 147 -14.94 16.23 9.57
CA GLN A 147 -16.19 16.70 8.95
C GLN A 147 -16.08 18.17 8.52
N PHE A 148 -15.50 19.01 9.38
CA PHE A 148 -15.23 20.41 9.06
C PHE A 148 -14.34 20.55 7.82
N LEU A 149 -13.19 19.83 7.76
CA LEU A 149 -12.27 19.89 6.63
C LEU A 149 -12.91 19.43 5.31
N VAL A 150 -13.76 18.43 5.35
CA VAL A 150 -14.51 17.97 4.17
C VAL A 150 -15.52 19.03 3.69
N ARG A 151 -16.22 19.68 4.62
CA ARG A 151 -17.16 20.77 4.29
C ARG A 151 -16.42 21.98 3.72
N GLN A 152 -15.31 22.36 4.34
CA GLN A 152 -14.45 23.47 3.90
C GLN A 152 -13.94 23.22 2.47
N LYS A 153 -13.40 22.03 2.20
CA LYS A 153 -12.93 21.68 0.85
C LYS A 153 -14.03 21.81 -0.19
N LYS A 154 -15.24 21.29 0.09
CA LYS A 154 -16.38 21.40 -0.83
C LYS A 154 -16.76 22.86 -1.10
N PHE A 155 -16.78 23.68 -0.06
CA PHE A 155 -17.06 25.11 -0.19
C PHE A 155 -15.99 25.79 -1.07
N VAL A 156 -14.71 25.55 -0.79
CA VAL A 156 -13.58 26.11 -1.54
C VAL A 156 -13.65 25.73 -3.03
N ASP A 157 -13.82 24.44 -3.32
CA ASP A 157 -13.90 23.93 -4.70
C ASP A 157 -15.09 24.55 -5.46
N ALA A 158 -16.23 24.69 -4.78
CA ALA A 158 -17.44 25.30 -5.37
C ALA A 158 -17.27 26.80 -5.64
N VAL A 159 -16.62 27.54 -4.74
CA VAL A 159 -16.36 28.98 -4.90
C VAL A 159 -15.36 29.23 -6.03
N LEU A 160 -14.27 28.45 -6.09
CA LEU A 160 -13.24 28.57 -7.14
C LEU A 160 -13.79 28.26 -8.54
N ALA A 161 -14.85 27.47 -8.64
CA ALA A 161 -15.53 27.19 -9.92
C ALA A 161 -16.38 28.37 -10.44
N LYS A 162 -16.61 29.41 -9.64
CA LYS A 162 -17.41 30.59 -10.02
C LYS A 162 -16.52 31.75 -10.47
N ASN A 163 -16.87 32.39 -11.58
CA ASN A 163 -16.19 33.59 -12.03
C ASN A 163 -16.50 34.78 -11.09
N GLY A 164 -15.49 35.64 -10.84
CA GLY A 164 -15.68 36.83 -10.03
C GLY A 164 -15.73 36.63 -8.52
N TRP A 165 -15.43 35.40 -8.03
CA TRP A 165 -15.46 35.07 -6.61
C TRP A 165 -14.59 35.99 -5.73
N GLU A 166 -13.49 36.50 -6.25
CA GLU A 166 -12.57 37.40 -5.51
C GLU A 166 -13.25 38.71 -5.09
N SER A 167 -14.01 39.30 -5.99
CA SER A 167 -14.73 40.54 -5.72
C SER A 167 -15.86 40.32 -4.70
N VAL A 168 -16.53 39.17 -4.78
CA VAL A 168 -17.57 38.78 -3.83
C VAL A 168 -16.97 38.57 -2.45
N LEU A 169 -15.88 37.83 -2.29
CA LEU A 169 -15.23 37.63 -0.99
C LEU A 169 -14.82 38.93 -0.33
N LYS A 170 -14.14 39.82 -1.06
CA LYS A 170 -13.72 41.14 -0.55
C LYS A 170 -14.88 42.02 -0.15
N SER A 171 -16.06 41.83 -0.70
CA SER A 171 -17.25 42.58 -0.32
C SER A 171 -17.83 42.18 1.04
N PHE A 172 -17.46 41.01 1.56
CA PHE A 172 -17.84 40.56 2.90
C PHE A 172 -16.81 40.99 3.95
N ASP A 173 -15.53 40.72 3.66
CA ASP A 173 -14.41 41.07 4.53
C ASP A 173 -13.14 41.24 3.68
N GLN A 174 -12.41 42.33 3.86
CA GLN A 174 -11.17 42.58 3.12
C GLN A 174 -10.07 41.54 3.43
N SER A 175 -10.16 40.85 4.55
CA SER A 175 -9.25 39.74 4.92
C SER A 175 -9.52 38.47 4.11
N TYR A 176 -10.69 38.33 3.48
CA TYR A 176 -11.05 37.19 2.65
C TYR A 176 -10.38 37.25 1.27
N THR A 177 -9.09 36.96 1.24
CA THR A 177 -8.28 36.96 0.01
C THR A 177 -8.34 35.63 -0.76
N HIS A 178 -8.85 34.56 -0.12
CA HIS A 178 -9.01 33.23 -0.71
C HIS A 178 -10.17 32.49 0.00
N PRO A 179 -10.94 31.59 -0.71
CA PRO A 179 -12.08 30.89 -0.09
C PRO A 179 -11.74 30.11 1.19
N GLU A 180 -10.52 29.63 1.36
CA GLU A 180 -10.06 28.95 2.59
C GLU A 180 -10.07 29.83 3.82
N LYS A 181 -9.99 31.16 3.65
CA LYS A 181 -9.97 32.14 4.75
C LYS A 181 -11.37 32.56 5.19
N VAL A 182 -12.41 32.16 4.47
CA VAL A 182 -13.80 32.48 4.81
C VAL A 182 -14.21 31.68 6.02
N ARG A 183 -14.75 32.35 7.04
CA ARG A 183 -15.28 31.69 8.25
C ARG A 183 -16.49 30.82 7.90
N GLU A 184 -16.64 29.68 8.59
CA GLU A 184 -17.72 28.72 8.33
C GLU A 184 -19.12 29.37 8.43
N GLU A 185 -19.31 30.30 9.37
CA GLU A 185 -20.55 31.06 9.56
C GLU A 185 -20.95 31.92 8.35
N ASP A 186 -19.98 32.31 7.52
CA ASP A 186 -20.21 33.16 6.35
C ASP A 186 -20.35 32.35 5.04
N TRP A 187 -20.08 31.05 5.01
CA TRP A 187 -20.13 30.23 3.78
C TRP A 187 -21.45 30.32 3.04
N ASN A 188 -22.59 30.21 3.76
CA ASN A 188 -23.91 30.29 3.15
C ASN A 188 -24.21 31.68 2.57
N LYS A 189 -23.73 32.74 3.21
CA LYS A 189 -23.93 34.12 2.75
C LYS A 189 -23.13 34.39 1.48
N VAL A 190 -21.85 33.97 1.49
CA VAL A 190 -20.94 34.07 0.33
C VAL A 190 -21.50 33.29 -0.85
N TRP A 191 -21.97 32.06 -0.62
CA TRP A 191 -22.54 31.20 -1.66
C TRP A 191 -23.77 31.83 -2.31
N LYS A 192 -24.73 32.28 -1.54
CA LYS A 192 -25.93 32.95 -2.06
C LYS A 192 -25.60 34.17 -2.94
N LYS A 193 -24.58 34.96 -2.56
CA LYS A 193 -24.17 36.12 -3.36
C LYS A 193 -23.48 35.76 -4.65
N LEU A 194 -22.74 34.62 -4.68
CA LEU A 194 -22.12 34.07 -5.89
C LEU A 194 -23.14 33.48 -6.88
N GLU A 195 -24.28 33.02 -6.39
CA GLU A 195 -25.37 32.54 -7.26
C GLU A 195 -26.20 33.67 -7.90
N CYS A 196 -26.17 34.86 -7.31
CA CYS A 196 -26.89 36.06 -7.80
C CYS A 196 -26.04 36.92 -8.76
N ASN A 197 -24.79 36.63 -8.96
CA ASN A 197 -23.88 37.30 -9.93
C ASN A 197 -23.64 36.38 -11.14
#